data_9cd67a9781e8e3e9cf5bc7fecff574ad
#
_entry.id   9cd67a9781e8e3e9cf5bc7fecff574ad
#
_cell.length_a   1.000
_cell.length_b   1.000
_cell.length_c   1.000
_cell.angle_alpha   90.00
_cell.angle_beta   90.00
_cell.angle_gamma   90.00
#
_symmetry.space_group_name_H-M   'P 1'
#
loop_
_entity.id
_entity.type
_entity.pdbx_description
1 polymer ?
#
loop_
_entity_poly.entity_id
_entity_poly.type
_entity_poly.pdbx_seq_one_letter_code
_entity_poly.pdbx_strand_id
1 'polypeptide(L)'
;MDAEVQIHPRAVVCNESAITGNVTIGADSVVHPKAVIRATKGPIIIGERNLIEETALIENTNEDGAPLVIGDDNYVEVGAVVRARSIGSRNIFGMQCVVGADVVVTDGCSIGVRCSVLKRGELPPRTSVYGEHNERRVAAMDPEPQTALLEVLRKIFPSYHHLKKSAASTA
;
A
#
# COMPACT_ATOMS: atom_id res chain seq x y z
N MET A 1 -3.82 15.95 -18.13
CA MET A 1 -3.18 16.26 -16.84
C MET A 1 -1.90 15.47 -16.78
N ASP A 2 -0.80 16.15 -16.63
CA ASP A 2 0.49 15.49 -16.52
C ASP A 2 0.53 14.65 -15.24
N ALA A 3 1.04 13.44 -15.37
CA ALA A 3 1.16 12.53 -14.25
C ALA A 3 2.15 13.12 -13.22
N GLU A 4 1.69 13.34 -12.01
CA GLU A 4 2.50 13.96 -10.96
C GLU A 4 2.74 12.97 -9.82
N VAL A 5 4.01 12.69 -9.54
CA VAL A 5 4.41 11.87 -8.40
C VAL A 5 5.00 12.77 -7.32
N GLN A 6 4.29 12.89 -6.21
CA GLN A 6 4.70 13.67 -5.04
C GLN A 6 5.21 12.73 -3.95
N ILE A 7 6.45 12.90 -3.56
CA ILE A 7 7.11 12.06 -2.54
C ILE A 7 7.53 12.95 -1.38
N HIS A 8 7.04 12.65 -0.18
CA HIS A 8 7.45 13.39 1.01
C HIS A 8 8.98 13.27 1.22
N PRO A 9 9.69 14.34 1.62
CA PRO A 9 11.16 14.31 1.79
C PRO A 9 11.69 13.22 2.73
N ARG A 10 10.89 12.80 3.71
CA ARG A 10 11.24 11.71 4.63
C ARG A 10 10.83 10.31 4.15
N ALA A 11 10.13 10.19 3.03
CA ALA A 11 9.83 8.89 2.45
C ALA A 11 11.05 8.33 1.71
N VAL A 12 11.17 7.01 1.70
CA VAL A 12 12.24 6.28 1.01
C VAL A 12 11.63 5.46 -0.10
N VAL A 13 11.75 5.94 -1.33
CA VAL A 13 11.17 5.30 -2.51
C VAL A 13 12.29 4.88 -3.45
N CYS A 14 12.47 3.57 -3.63
CA CYS A 14 13.54 3.05 -4.49
C CYS A 14 13.30 3.38 -5.95
N ASN A 15 14.37 3.75 -6.67
CA ASN A 15 14.27 4.18 -8.06
C ASN A 15 13.77 3.07 -8.99
N GLU A 16 14.02 1.81 -8.65
CA GLU A 16 13.56 0.64 -9.40
C GLU A 16 12.07 0.32 -9.21
N SER A 17 11.36 1.04 -8.34
CA SER A 17 9.89 0.95 -8.27
C SER A 17 9.25 1.58 -9.51
N ALA A 18 8.13 1.04 -9.97
CA ALA A 18 7.36 1.59 -11.09
C ALA A 18 6.14 2.35 -10.56
N ILE A 19 6.18 3.67 -10.65
CA ILE A 19 5.09 4.54 -10.19
C ILE A 19 4.55 5.30 -11.38
N THR A 20 3.25 5.20 -11.65
CA THR A 20 2.61 5.83 -12.80
C THR A 20 1.30 6.54 -12.41
N GLY A 21 1.03 7.68 -13.04
CA GLY A 21 -0.14 8.53 -12.78
C GLY A 21 0.07 9.44 -11.57
N ASN A 22 -1.02 9.97 -11.05
CA ASN A 22 -1.01 10.89 -9.91
C ASN A 22 -0.90 10.11 -8.60
N VAL A 23 0.28 10.12 -8.01
CA VAL A 23 0.57 9.37 -6.77
C VAL A 23 1.20 10.30 -5.74
N THR A 24 0.66 10.32 -4.54
CA THR A 24 1.23 11.00 -3.38
C THR A 24 1.69 9.97 -2.35
N ILE A 25 2.91 10.12 -1.85
CA ILE A 25 3.50 9.21 -0.84
C ILE A 25 3.87 10.02 0.40
N GLY A 26 3.27 9.66 1.52
CA GLY A 26 3.42 10.34 2.81
C GLY A 26 4.73 10.04 3.52
N ALA A 27 4.95 10.78 4.61
CA ALA A 27 6.17 10.75 5.40
C ALA A 27 6.51 9.34 5.91
N ASP A 28 7.81 9.07 6.00
CA ASP A 28 8.36 7.87 6.61
C ASP A 28 7.92 6.54 5.96
N SER A 29 7.22 6.61 4.83
CA SER A 29 6.86 5.43 4.04
C SER A 29 8.06 4.90 3.26
N VAL A 30 8.09 3.58 3.05
CA VAL A 30 9.14 2.89 2.30
C VAL A 30 8.52 2.12 1.15
N VAL A 31 9.05 2.33 -0.05
CA VAL A 31 8.66 1.60 -1.27
C VAL A 31 9.89 0.87 -1.82
N HIS A 32 9.82 -0.45 -1.83
CA HIS A 32 10.88 -1.34 -2.26
C HIS A 32 11.15 -1.29 -3.76
N PRO A 33 12.32 -1.79 -4.19
CA PRO A 33 12.58 -2.05 -5.61
C PRO A 33 11.49 -2.95 -6.21
N LYS A 34 11.17 -2.74 -7.48
CA LYS A 34 10.20 -3.53 -8.24
C LYS A 34 8.75 -3.50 -7.71
N ALA A 35 8.45 -2.75 -6.67
CA ALA A 35 7.07 -2.45 -6.31
C ALA A 35 6.40 -1.63 -7.43
N VAL A 36 5.11 -1.84 -7.63
CA VAL A 36 4.34 -1.21 -8.70
C VAL A 36 3.16 -0.44 -8.11
N ILE A 37 3.08 0.85 -8.39
CA ILE A 37 1.97 1.71 -7.97
C ILE A 37 1.39 2.37 -9.22
N ARG A 38 0.12 2.07 -9.53
CA ARG A 38 -0.55 2.53 -10.75
C ARG A 38 -1.81 3.33 -10.45
N ALA A 39 -1.76 4.62 -10.66
CA ALA A 39 -2.92 5.49 -10.61
C ALA A 39 -3.63 5.50 -11.97
N THR A 40 -4.26 4.39 -12.35
CA THR A 40 -4.81 4.16 -13.69
C THR A 40 -6.12 4.90 -13.93
N LYS A 41 -7.06 4.78 -13.02
CA LYS A 41 -8.41 5.38 -13.14
C LYS A 41 -8.55 6.66 -12.33
N GLY A 42 -7.81 6.81 -11.25
CA GLY A 42 -7.83 7.98 -10.40
C GLY A 42 -6.57 8.07 -9.56
N PRO A 43 -6.37 9.15 -8.80
CA PRO A 43 -5.19 9.34 -7.96
C PRO A 43 -5.02 8.24 -6.91
N ILE A 44 -3.78 8.04 -6.46
CA ILE A 44 -3.46 7.23 -5.28
C ILE A 44 -2.83 8.14 -4.24
N ILE A 45 -3.39 8.14 -3.03
CA ILE A 45 -2.89 8.93 -1.90
C ILE A 45 -2.48 7.97 -0.80
N ILE A 46 -1.19 7.85 -0.58
CA ILE A 46 -0.61 6.97 0.45
C ILE A 46 -0.21 7.84 1.64
N GLY A 47 -0.70 7.48 2.81
CA GLY A 47 -0.40 8.15 4.07
C GLY A 47 1.03 7.91 4.56
N GLU A 48 1.21 7.98 5.87
CA GLU A 48 2.52 7.92 6.52
C GLU A 48 2.88 6.49 6.97
N ARG A 49 4.17 6.21 7.08
CA ARG A 49 4.71 4.96 7.66
C ARG A 49 4.15 3.69 7.01
N ASN A 50 3.86 3.76 5.72
CA ASN A 50 3.48 2.57 4.96
C ASN A 50 4.72 1.85 4.44
N LEU A 51 4.69 0.52 4.48
CA LEU A 51 5.73 -0.32 3.90
C LEU A 51 5.15 -1.10 2.72
N ILE A 52 5.71 -0.89 1.54
CA ILE A 52 5.31 -1.56 0.30
C ILE A 52 6.50 -2.35 -0.22
N GLU A 53 6.41 -3.66 -0.16
CA GLU A 53 7.51 -4.56 -0.48
C GLU A 53 7.65 -4.87 -1.97
N GLU A 54 8.68 -5.64 -2.29
CA GLU A 54 9.05 -5.99 -3.64
C GLU A 54 7.92 -6.68 -4.39
N THR A 55 7.75 -6.32 -5.66
CA THR A 55 6.74 -6.87 -6.56
C THR A 55 5.28 -6.71 -6.10
N ALA A 56 5.02 -6.05 -4.99
CA ALA A 56 3.66 -5.67 -4.61
C ALA A 56 3.06 -4.73 -5.66
N LEU A 57 1.78 -4.93 -5.98
CA LEU A 57 1.02 -4.07 -6.89
C LEU A 57 -0.09 -3.36 -6.12
N ILE A 58 -0.07 -2.03 -6.15
CA ILE A 58 -1.19 -1.18 -5.74
C ILE A 58 -1.72 -0.47 -6.98
N GLU A 59 -3.00 -0.65 -7.27
CA GLU A 59 -3.62 -0.08 -8.47
C GLU A 59 -4.98 0.55 -8.15
N ASN A 60 -5.17 1.80 -8.55
CA ASN A 60 -6.47 2.44 -8.49
C ASN A 60 -7.31 2.05 -9.72
N THR A 61 -8.35 1.26 -9.49
CA THR A 61 -9.31 0.81 -10.52
C THR A 61 -10.71 1.39 -10.33
N ASN A 62 -10.86 2.45 -9.53
CA ASN A 62 -12.14 3.09 -9.25
C ASN A 62 -12.74 3.70 -10.53
N GLU A 63 -13.78 3.09 -11.07
CA GLU A 63 -14.39 3.48 -12.34
C GLU A 63 -14.97 4.90 -12.35
N ASP A 64 -15.32 5.44 -11.18
CA ASP A 64 -15.80 6.81 -11.00
C ASP A 64 -14.67 7.86 -10.93
N GLY A 65 -13.42 7.43 -11.07
CA GLY A 65 -12.25 8.31 -10.97
C GLY A 65 -11.90 8.75 -9.54
N ALA A 66 -12.58 8.22 -8.53
CA ALA A 66 -12.28 8.57 -7.14
C ALA A 66 -10.87 8.14 -6.74
N PRO A 67 -10.20 8.90 -5.85
CA PRO A 67 -8.89 8.53 -5.36
C PRO A 67 -8.94 7.21 -4.57
N LEU A 68 -7.91 6.39 -4.73
CA LEU A 68 -7.61 5.33 -3.78
C LEU A 68 -6.83 5.97 -2.62
N VAL A 69 -7.47 6.10 -1.48
CA VAL A 69 -6.84 6.61 -0.27
C VAL A 69 -6.36 5.43 0.58
N ILE A 70 -5.11 5.47 0.97
CA ILE A 70 -4.47 4.50 1.85
C ILE A 70 -4.02 5.27 3.10
N GLY A 71 -4.48 4.84 4.26
CA GLY A 71 -4.13 5.46 5.54
C GLY A 71 -2.67 5.21 5.95
N ASP A 72 -2.42 5.18 7.23
CA ASP A 72 -1.09 5.08 7.82
C ASP A 72 -0.78 3.67 8.32
N ASP A 73 0.52 3.39 8.49
CA ASP A 73 0.99 2.18 9.16
C ASP A 73 0.53 0.87 8.48
N ASN A 74 0.30 0.88 7.16
CA ASN A 74 -0.04 -0.34 6.43
C ASN A 74 1.22 -1.07 5.96
N TYR A 75 1.12 -2.38 5.93
CA TYR A 75 2.17 -3.26 5.44
C TYR A 75 1.66 -4.09 4.26
N VAL A 76 2.23 -3.87 3.09
CA VAL A 76 1.91 -4.58 1.85
C VAL A 76 3.09 -5.46 1.51
N GLU A 77 2.96 -6.76 1.75
CA GLU A 77 4.04 -7.73 1.61
C GLU A 77 4.29 -8.13 0.15
N VAL A 78 5.38 -8.86 -0.04
CA VAL A 78 5.90 -9.29 -1.35
C VAL A 78 4.80 -9.89 -2.23
N GLY A 79 4.65 -9.37 -3.42
CA GLY A 79 3.73 -9.89 -4.44
C GLY A 79 2.24 -9.72 -4.14
N ALA A 80 1.87 -9.01 -3.08
CA ALA A 80 0.47 -8.70 -2.83
C ALA A 80 -0.13 -7.84 -3.95
N VAL A 81 -1.37 -8.11 -4.33
CA VAL A 81 -2.11 -7.35 -5.36
C VAL A 81 -3.30 -6.66 -4.71
N VAL A 82 -3.26 -5.34 -4.67
CA VAL A 82 -4.25 -4.53 -3.94
C VAL A 82 -4.91 -3.54 -4.91
N ARG A 83 -6.21 -3.77 -5.17
CA ARG A 83 -7.08 -2.92 -6.00
C ARG A 83 -8.26 -2.36 -5.21
N ALA A 84 -8.17 -2.35 -3.90
CA ALA A 84 -9.24 -1.92 -3.02
C ALA A 84 -9.81 -0.55 -3.39
N ARG A 85 -11.07 -0.31 -3.05
CA ARG A 85 -11.73 0.98 -3.20
C ARG A 85 -11.10 2.05 -2.32
N SER A 86 -10.81 1.67 -1.08
CA SER A 86 -10.11 2.48 -0.08
C SER A 86 -9.50 1.58 0.98
N ILE A 87 -8.48 2.07 1.67
CA ILE A 87 -7.75 1.36 2.70
C ILE A 87 -7.54 2.30 3.88
N GLY A 88 -7.93 1.86 5.05
CA GLY A 88 -7.67 2.56 6.30
C GLY A 88 -6.22 2.40 6.78
N SER A 89 -6.04 2.29 8.07
CA SER A 89 -4.73 2.26 8.72
C SER A 89 -4.46 0.94 9.44
N ARG A 90 -3.19 0.64 9.68
CA ARG A 90 -2.73 -0.54 10.45
C ARG A 90 -3.19 -1.88 9.85
N ASN A 91 -3.21 -1.98 8.53
CA ASN A 91 -3.56 -3.21 7.85
C ASN A 91 -2.32 -3.97 7.39
N ILE A 92 -2.43 -5.30 7.34
CA ILE A 92 -1.42 -6.19 6.75
C ILE A 92 -2.02 -6.90 5.55
N PHE A 93 -1.36 -6.76 4.42
CA PHE A 93 -1.64 -7.49 3.18
C PHE A 93 -0.55 -8.52 2.98
N GLY A 94 -0.83 -9.76 3.36
CA GLY A 94 0.14 -10.86 3.34
C GLY A 94 0.66 -11.20 1.95
N MET A 95 1.79 -11.87 1.89
CA MET A 95 2.46 -12.23 0.64
C MET A 95 1.50 -12.88 -0.36
N GLN A 96 1.51 -12.36 -1.59
CA GLN A 96 0.70 -12.87 -2.70
C GLN A 96 -0.82 -12.88 -2.43
N CYS A 97 -1.31 -12.13 -1.46
CA CYS A 97 -2.75 -11.94 -1.29
C CYS A 97 -3.33 -11.10 -2.44
N VAL A 98 -4.62 -11.21 -2.65
CA VAL A 98 -5.33 -10.43 -3.67
C VAL A 98 -6.53 -9.74 -3.07
N VAL A 99 -6.57 -8.41 -3.17
CA VAL A 99 -7.74 -7.60 -2.83
C VAL A 99 -8.31 -7.00 -4.11
N GLY A 100 -9.54 -7.35 -4.40
CA GLY A 100 -10.24 -6.94 -5.62
C GLY A 100 -10.79 -5.53 -5.57
N ALA A 101 -11.27 -5.05 -6.73
CA ALA A 101 -11.96 -3.78 -6.87
C ALA A 101 -13.23 -3.72 -5.99
N ASP A 102 -13.64 -2.51 -5.65
CA ASP A 102 -14.82 -2.25 -4.80
C ASP A 102 -14.78 -2.86 -3.38
N VAL A 103 -13.65 -3.36 -2.94
CA VAL A 103 -13.44 -3.78 -1.55
C VAL A 103 -12.99 -2.57 -0.73
N VAL A 104 -13.69 -2.29 0.35
CA VAL A 104 -13.28 -1.30 1.35
C VAL A 104 -12.56 -2.04 2.48
N VAL A 105 -11.30 -1.73 2.70
CA VAL A 105 -10.52 -2.24 3.82
C VAL A 105 -10.49 -1.15 4.89
N THR A 106 -11.01 -1.45 6.07
CA THR A 106 -11.02 -0.49 7.18
C THR A 106 -9.69 -0.50 7.94
N ASP A 107 -9.70 -0.44 9.26
CA ASP A 107 -8.50 -0.38 10.08
C ASP A 107 -8.18 -1.73 10.73
N GLY A 108 -6.91 -2.03 10.89
CA GLY A 108 -6.44 -3.17 11.65
C GLY A 108 -6.76 -4.53 11.05
N CYS A 109 -7.06 -4.59 9.75
CA CYS A 109 -7.32 -5.84 9.05
C CYS A 109 -6.02 -6.57 8.71
N SER A 110 -6.09 -7.90 8.66
CA SER A 110 -4.99 -8.73 8.17
C SER A 110 -5.49 -9.72 7.13
N ILE A 111 -4.92 -9.68 5.94
CA ILE A 111 -5.23 -10.61 4.87
C ILE A 111 -4.06 -11.56 4.75
N GLY A 112 -4.31 -12.84 5.01
CA GLY A 112 -3.27 -13.86 5.08
C GLY A 112 -2.56 -14.13 3.76
N VAL A 113 -1.42 -14.79 3.85
CA VAL A 113 -0.62 -15.21 2.69
C VAL A 113 -1.49 -15.98 1.70
N ARG A 114 -1.47 -15.58 0.43
CA ARG A 114 -2.26 -16.13 -0.69
C ARG A 114 -3.78 -16.10 -0.49
N CYS A 115 -4.28 -15.43 0.52
CA CYS A 115 -5.71 -15.23 0.67
C CYS A 115 -6.25 -14.22 -0.35
N SER A 116 -7.56 -14.31 -0.63
CA SER A 116 -8.22 -13.43 -1.57
C SER A 116 -9.48 -12.81 -0.98
N VAL A 117 -9.67 -11.52 -1.22
CA VAL A 117 -10.91 -10.79 -0.92
C VAL A 117 -11.37 -10.15 -2.22
N LEU A 118 -12.25 -10.85 -2.94
CA LEU A 118 -12.66 -10.45 -4.30
C LEU A 118 -14.09 -9.91 -4.35
N LYS A 119 -14.91 -10.30 -3.39
CA LYS A 119 -16.31 -9.87 -3.37
C LYS A 119 -16.38 -8.42 -2.88
N ARG A 120 -17.08 -7.56 -3.65
CA ARG A 120 -17.44 -6.20 -3.26
C ARG A 120 -18.00 -6.16 -1.85
N GLY A 121 -17.57 -5.20 -1.06
CA GLY A 121 -18.05 -4.95 0.30
C GLY A 121 -16.95 -4.43 1.21
N GLU A 122 -17.32 -4.24 2.47
CA GLU A 122 -16.43 -3.73 3.49
C GLU A 122 -15.88 -4.87 4.36
N LEU A 123 -14.59 -4.84 4.62
CA LEU A 123 -13.97 -5.58 5.70
C LEU A 123 -14.07 -4.73 6.99
N PRO A 124 -14.89 -5.15 7.97
CA PRO A 124 -14.96 -4.43 9.23
C PRO A 124 -13.63 -4.35 9.96
N PRO A 125 -13.46 -3.40 10.89
CA PRO A 125 -12.21 -3.26 11.63
C PRO A 125 -11.74 -4.58 12.26
N ARG A 126 -10.43 -4.81 12.19
CA ARG A 126 -9.75 -6.00 12.73
C ARG A 126 -10.22 -7.33 12.11
N THR A 127 -10.72 -7.30 10.88
CA THR A 127 -11.01 -8.54 10.16
C THR A 127 -9.72 -9.23 9.79
N SER A 128 -9.58 -10.49 10.22
CA SER A 128 -8.50 -11.38 9.78
C SER A 128 -9.06 -12.37 8.76
N VAL A 129 -8.46 -12.39 7.56
CA VAL A 129 -8.76 -13.34 6.49
C VAL A 129 -7.63 -14.37 6.46
N TYR A 130 -7.95 -15.65 6.54
CA TYR A 130 -6.95 -16.70 6.69
C TYR A 130 -7.41 -18.02 6.07
N GLY A 131 -6.47 -18.93 5.95
CA GLY A 131 -6.72 -20.28 5.50
C GLY A 131 -6.99 -20.42 4.01
N GLU A 132 -7.04 -21.65 3.56
CA GLU A 132 -7.21 -22.02 2.16
C GLU A 132 -8.54 -21.55 1.55
N HIS A 133 -9.56 -21.39 2.39
CA HIS A 133 -10.91 -20.98 1.97
C HIS A 133 -11.22 -19.51 2.29
N ASN A 134 -10.22 -18.68 2.58
CA ASN A 134 -10.41 -17.26 2.92
C ASN A 134 -11.42 -17.04 4.06
N GLU A 135 -11.28 -17.81 5.10
CA GLU A 135 -12.10 -17.71 6.30
C GLU A 135 -11.88 -16.36 6.99
N ARG A 136 -12.86 -15.90 7.73
CA ARG A 136 -12.82 -14.59 8.38
C ARG A 136 -13.12 -14.69 9.87
N ARG A 137 -12.41 -13.89 10.65
CA ARG A 137 -12.70 -13.65 12.06
C ARG A 137 -12.38 -12.20 12.42
N VAL A 138 -12.91 -11.72 13.52
CA VAL A 138 -12.50 -10.44 14.11
C VAL A 138 -11.39 -10.72 15.12
N ALA A 139 -10.24 -10.09 14.95
CA ALA A 139 -9.11 -10.20 15.86
C ALA A 139 -9.37 -9.39 17.14
N ALA A 140 -8.81 -9.84 18.26
CA ALA A 140 -8.93 -9.14 19.53
C ALA A 140 -8.18 -7.82 19.58
N MET A 141 -7.06 -7.73 18.83
CA MET A 141 -6.19 -6.56 18.78
C MET A 141 -5.81 -6.24 17.35
N ASP A 142 -5.39 -5.01 17.11
CA ASP A 142 -4.78 -4.61 15.84
C ASP A 142 -3.46 -5.38 15.61
N PRO A 143 -3.07 -5.63 14.36
CA PRO A 143 -1.74 -6.14 14.07
C PRO A 143 -0.68 -5.14 14.52
N GLU A 144 0.47 -5.65 14.95
CA GLU A 144 1.58 -4.78 15.33
C GLU A 144 2.14 -4.02 14.12
N PRO A 145 2.37 -2.71 14.24
CA PRO A 145 2.98 -1.93 13.18
C PRO A 145 4.44 -2.34 12.96
N GLN A 146 4.89 -2.26 11.71
CA GLN A 146 6.26 -2.63 11.32
C GLN A 146 7.27 -1.49 11.59
N THR A 147 7.15 -0.80 12.70
CA THR A 147 7.95 0.40 13.03
C THR A 147 9.44 0.13 13.03
N ALA A 148 9.87 -0.95 13.69
CA ALA A 148 11.29 -1.30 13.76
C ALA A 148 11.87 -1.63 12.38
N LEU A 149 11.13 -2.37 11.56
CA LEU A 149 11.54 -2.70 10.20
C LEU A 149 11.62 -1.45 9.33
N LEU A 150 10.64 -0.57 9.39
CA LEU A 150 10.65 0.71 8.69
C LEU A 150 11.86 1.57 9.05
N GLU A 151 12.18 1.68 10.32
CA GLU A 151 13.35 2.43 10.79
C GLU A 151 14.66 1.88 10.23
N VAL A 152 14.81 0.56 10.21
CA VAL A 152 15.99 -0.10 9.64
C VAL A 152 16.07 0.14 8.13
N LEU A 153 14.99 -0.08 7.40
CA LEU A 153 14.96 0.10 5.94
C LEU A 153 15.24 1.54 5.54
N ARG A 154 14.69 2.51 6.26
CA ARG A 154 14.95 3.94 6.01
C ARG A 154 16.41 4.34 6.20
N LYS A 155 17.14 3.65 7.08
CA LYS A 155 18.58 3.86 7.28
C LYS A 155 19.43 3.16 6.22
N ILE A 156 19.04 1.95 5.82
CA ILE A 156 19.84 1.09 4.94
C ILE A 156 19.64 1.44 3.46
N PHE A 157 18.41 1.60 3.01
CA PHE A 157 18.11 1.77 1.58
C PHE A 157 18.83 2.94 0.91
N PRO A 158 18.98 4.12 1.53
CA PRO A 158 19.73 5.21 0.93
C PRO A 158 21.20 4.88 0.61
N SER A 159 21.78 3.89 1.30
CA SER A 159 23.16 3.44 1.07
C SER A 159 23.29 2.41 -0.05
N TYR A 160 22.22 1.69 -0.38
CA TYR A 160 22.25 0.58 -1.33
C TYR A 160 21.39 0.81 -2.57
N HIS A 161 20.47 1.75 -2.55
CA HIS A 161 19.55 2.03 -3.65
C HIS A 161 19.57 3.51 -4.03
N HIS A 162 19.40 3.78 -5.32
CA HIS A 162 19.03 5.12 -5.76
C HIS A 162 17.58 5.39 -5.41
N LEU A 163 17.28 6.60 -4.94
CA LEU A 163 15.95 6.98 -4.49
C LEU A 163 15.27 7.91 -5.48
N LYS A 164 13.98 7.69 -5.69
CA LYS A 164 13.09 8.66 -6.36
C LYS A 164 12.89 9.88 -5.47
N LYS A 165 12.84 11.04 -6.11
CA LYS A 165 12.41 12.30 -5.49
C LYS A 165 11.19 12.81 -6.23
N SER A 166 10.39 13.66 -5.57
CA SER A 166 9.32 14.37 -6.26
C SER A 166 9.88 15.07 -7.49
N ALA A 167 9.10 15.08 -8.58
CA ALA A 167 9.38 15.99 -9.66
C ALA A 167 9.43 17.41 -9.07
N ALA A 168 10.51 18.14 -9.30
CA ALA A 168 10.61 19.53 -8.86
C ALA A 168 9.42 20.27 -9.50
N SER A 169 8.57 20.88 -8.66
CA SER A 169 7.61 21.84 -9.15
C SER A 169 8.42 22.95 -9.83
N THR A 170 8.40 22.97 -11.13
CA THR A 170 8.89 24.13 -11.89
C THR A 170 7.92 25.27 -11.57
N ALA A 171 8.36 26.09 -10.63
CA ALA A 171 7.69 27.36 -10.34
C ALA A 171 7.78 28.30 -11.54
#